data_a351a1811fb3d9bba317619abcf97300
#
_entry.id   a351a1811fb3d9bba317619abcf97300
#
_cell.length_a   1.000
_cell.length_b   1.000
_cell.length_c   1.000
_cell.angle_alpha   90.00
_cell.angle_beta   90.00
_cell.angle_gamma   90.00
#
_symmetry.space_group_name_H-M   'P 1'
#
loop_
_entity.id
_entity.type
_entity.pdbx_description
1 polymer ?
#
loop_
_entity_poly.entity_id
_entity_poly.type
_entity_poly.pdbx_seq_one_letter_code
_entity_poly.pdbx_strand_id
1 'polypeptide(L)'
;MIINKAGNSTQFDVVSSYNADPFVGHLSTPISTSSLTKSYLSLLPAYKAGLSPLLRGINIGYVHGYFLLGPFVKLGPLRDSQVANFVGFLSTISLIIILTTCLSIYGYVTFSEKNEKKSPIDFLNAKGWGQFTSGFIVGGFGGTSIAYVLLKLINFDIAAF
;
A
#
# COMPACT_ATOMS: atom_id res chain seq x y z
N MET A 1 -36.46 3.42 -12.69
CA MET A 1 -36.83 4.15 -13.92
C MET A 1 -36.92 5.62 -13.58
N ILE A 2 -35.79 6.33 -13.69
CA ILE A 2 -35.75 7.78 -13.42
C ILE A 2 -35.81 8.47 -14.78
N ILE A 3 -36.95 9.11 -15.03
CA ILE A 3 -37.22 9.83 -16.27
C ILE A 3 -36.44 11.16 -16.19
N ASN A 4 -35.41 11.30 -17.02
CA ASN A 4 -34.78 12.58 -17.27
C ASN A 4 -35.75 13.48 -18.05
N LYS A 5 -36.40 14.43 -17.37
CA LYS A 5 -37.02 15.58 -18.04
C LYS A 5 -35.91 16.56 -18.41
N ALA A 6 -35.70 16.71 -19.70
CA ALA A 6 -34.83 17.68 -20.30
C ALA A 6 -35.18 19.11 -19.86
N GLY A 7 -34.43 19.69 -18.96
CA GLY A 7 -34.32 21.11 -18.75
C GLY A 7 -32.88 21.48 -19.06
N ASN A 8 -32.69 22.25 -20.11
CA ASN A 8 -31.42 22.65 -20.69
C ASN A 8 -30.65 23.58 -19.73
N SER A 9 -29.91 23.00 -18.81
CA SER A 9 -28.81 23.64 -18.12
C SER A 9 -27.65 22.65 -18.18
N THR A 10 -26.63 22.99 -18.98
CA THR A 10 -25.33 22.35 -18.96
C THR A 10 -24.65 22.64 -17.62
N GLN A 11 -25.17 22.06 -16.56
CA GLN A 11 -24.54 22.03 -15.27
C GLN A 11 -23.44 20.98 -15.37
N PHE A 12 -22.22 21.42 -15.59
CA PHE A 12 -21.06 20.55 -15.50
C PHE A 12 -20.88 20.17 -14.02
N ASP A 13 -21.35 19.00 -13.66
CA ASP A 13 -21.04 18.43 -12.35
C ASP A 13 -19.54 18.15 -12.29
N VAL A 14 -18.81 19.03 -11.62
CA VAL A 14 -17.36 18.92 -11.40
C VAL A 14 -17.03 17.67 -10.59
N VAL A 15 -17.99 17.22 -9.77
CA VAL A 15 -17.92 16.01 -8.96
C VAL A 15 -19.15 15.16 -9.23
N SER A 16 -18.94 13.92 -9.64
CA SER A 16 -20.01 12.94 -9.91
C SER A 16 -19.77 11.64 -9.16
N SER A 17 -20.81 10.82 -9.05
CA SER A 17 -20.63 9.45 -8.54
C SER A 17 -19.74 8.64 -9.48
N TYR A 18 -18.91 7.76 -8.91
CA TYR A 18 -18.00 6.92 -9.69
C TYR A 18 -18.81 5.96 -10.60
N ASN A 19 -18.50 5.94 -11.89
CA ASN A 19 -19.24 5.18 -12.91
C ASN A 19 -20.75 5.49 -12.95
N ALA A 20 -21.17 6.70 -12.54
CA ALA A 20 -22.57 7.10 -12.44
C ALA A 20 -23.41 6.23 -11.46
N ASP A 21 -22.76 5.51 -10.56
CA ASP A 21 -23.43 4.69 -9.53
C ASP A 21 -23.48 5.46 -8.19
N PRO A 22 -24.65 5.94 -7.75
CA PRO A 22 -24.78 6.71 -6.52
C PRO A 22 -24.57 5.86 -5.24
N PHE A 23 -24.57 4.53 -5.35
CA PHE A 23 -24.39 3.63 -4.21
C PHE A 23 -22.91 3.28 -3.96
N VAL A 24 -22.01 3.62 -4.89
CA VAL A 24 -20.59 3.51 -4.68
C VAL A 24 -20.12 4.76 -3.92
N GLY A 25 -19.57 4.58 -2.71
CA GLY A 25 -19.06 5.68 -1.87
C GLY A 25 -17.81 6.38 -2.41
N HIS A 26 -17.51 6.25 -3.70
CA HIS A 26 -16.36 6.83 -4.37
C HIS A 26 -16.82 7.90 -5.38
N LEU A 27 -16.12 9.02 -5.41
CA LEU A 27 -16.47 10.16 -6.26
C LEU A 27 -15.47 10.30 -7.42
N SER A 28 -16.01 10.62 -8.60
CA SER A 28 -15.22 11.06 -9.75
C SER A 28 -14.98 12.55 -9.66
N THR A 29 -13.75 12.96 -9.45
CA THR A 29 -13.32 14.36 -9.38
C THR A 29 -12.34 14.66 -10.51
N PRO A 30 -12.12 15.94 -10.89
CA PRO A 30 -11.08 16.29 -11.87
C PRO A 30 -9.69 15.76 -11.51
N ILE A 31 -9.39 15.61 -10.21
CA ILE A 31 -8.12 15.05 -9.72
C ILE A 31 -8.12 13.53 -9.84
N SER A 32 -9.12 12.84 -9.26
CA SER A 32 -9.14 11.37 -9.21
C SER A 32 -9.30 10.70 -10.58
N THR A 33 -9.96 11.36 -11.53
CA THR A 33 -10.26 10.82 -12.87
C THR A 33 -9.38 11.38 -13.98
N SER A 34 -8.45 12.29 -13.66
CA SER A 34 -7.54 12.85 -14.66
C SER A 34 -6.66 11.75 -15.29
N SER A 35 -6.27 11.97 -16.54
CA SER A 35 -5.37 11.05 -17.25
C SER A 35 -4.02 10.91 -16.56
N LEU A 36 -3.52 11.99 -15.97
CA LEU A 36 -2.28 12.01 -15.21
C LEU A 36 -2.38 11.13 -13.96
N THR A 37 -3.45 11.28 -13.17
CA THR A 37 -3.68 10.44 -11.97
C THR A 37 -3.83 8.96 -12.36
N LYS A 38 -4.61 8.66 -13.40
CA LYS A 38 -4.79 7.28 -13.88
C LYS A 38 -3.47 6.68 -14.36
N SER A 39 -2.65 7.43 -15.10
CA SER A 39 -1.34 6.97 -15.55
C SER A 39 -0.41 6.73 -14.37
N TYR A 40 -0.34 7.64 -13.42
CA TYR A 40 0.46 7.50 -12.20
C TYR A 40 0.04 6.24 -11.40
N LEU A 41 -1.26 6.10 -11.13
CA LEU A 41 -1.77 4.95 -10.37
C LEU A 41 -1.47 3.61 -11.08
N SER A 42 -1.56 3.57 -12.42
CA SER A 42 -1.28 2.34 -13.18
C SER A 42 0.19 1.88 -13.09
N LEU A 43 1.12 2.76 -12.73
CA LEU A 43 2.53 2.44 -12.50
C LEU A 43 2.78 1.89 -11.11
N LEU A 44 1.91 2.19 -10.14
CA LEU A 44 2.09 1.73 -8.77
C LEU A 44 1.91 0.21 -8.66
N PRO A 45 2.75 -0.49 -7.87
CA PRO A 45 2.64 -1.95 -7.69
C PRO A 45 1.25 -2.42 -7.24
N ALA A 46 0.51 -1.58 -6.50
CA ALA A 46 -0.84 -1.89 -6.05
C ALA A 46 -1.84 -2.07 -7.20
N TYR A 47 -1.67 -1.30 -8.30
CA TYR A 47 -2.63 -1.24 -9.41
C TYR A 47 -2.07 -1.75 -10.73
N LYS A 48 -0.77 -2.07 -10.79
CA LYS A 48 -0.11 -2.52 -12.01
C LYS A 48 -0.71 -3.83 -12.51
N ALA A 49 -1.21 -3.81 -13.76
CA ALA A 49 -1.75 -4.99 -14.41
C ALA A 49 -0.64 -6.04 -14.67
N GLY A 50 -1.00 -7.33 -14.60
CA GLY A 50 -0.08 -8.44 -14.89
C GLY A 50 0.98 -8.71 -13.81
N LEU A 51 0.97 -7.98 -12.70
CA LEU A 51 1.87 -8.25 -11.58
C LEU A 51 1.27 -9.36 -10.70
N SER A 52 2.04 -10.43 -10.46
CA SER A 52 1.58 -11.53 -9.61
C SER A 52 1.32 -11.04 -8.17
N PRO A 53 0.39 -11.68 -7.43
CA PRO A 53 0.10 -11.31 -6.05
C PRO A 53 1.34 -11.29 -5.15
N LEU A 54 2.23 -12.28 -5.29
CA LEU A 54 3.48 -12.35 -4.54
C LEU A 54 4.39 -11.15 -4.81
N LEU A 55 4.66 -10.84 -6.08
CA LEU A 55 5.52 -9.70 -6.46
C LEU A 55 4.90 -8.37 -6.04
N ARG A 56 3.59 -8.26 -6.12
CA ARG A 56 2.85 -7.09 -5.62
C ARG A 56 3.08 -6.91 -4.12
N GLY A 57 2.97 -7.98 -3.34
CA GLY A 57 3.27 -7.99 -1.91
C GLY A 57 4.72 -7.59 -1.62
N ILE A 58 5.69 -8.18 -2.32
CA ILE A 58 7.12 -7.87 -2.15
C ILE A 58 7.38 -6.37 -2.39
N ASN A 59 6.89 -5.82 -3.50
CA ASN A 59 7.13 -4.41 -3.83
C ASN A 59 6.49 -3.46 -2.80
N ILE A 60 5.25 -3.72 -2.40
CA ILE A 60 4.55 -2.88 -1.42
C ILE A 60 5.21 -3.02 -0.04
N GLY A 61 5.52 -4.24 0.38
CA GLY A 61 6.22 -4.48 1.64
C GLY A 61 7.60 -3.80 1.68
N TYR A 62 8.37 -3.92 0.59
CA TYR A 62 9.69 -3.28 0.46
C TYR A 62 9.62 -1.76 0.67
N VAL A 63 8.68 -1.10 0.01
CA VAL A 63 8.49 0.35 0.15
C VAL A 63 8.11 0.72 1.59
N HIS A 64 7.20 -0.04 2.21
CA HIS A 64 6.82 0.19 3.60
C HIS A 64 8.01 0.01 4.55
N GLY A 65 8.74 -1.10 4.45
CA GLY A 65 9.91 -1.35 5.29
C GLY A 65 10.98 -0.29 5.13
N TYR A 66 11.26 0.12 3.89
CA TYR A 66 12.26 1.13 3.59
C TYR A 66 11.92 2.50 4.20
N PHE A 67 10.71 3.00 3.97
CA PHE A 67 10.32 4.35 4.43
C PHE A 67 9.97 4.43 5.91
N LEU A 68 9.46 3.35 6.52
CA LEU A 68 9.09 3.37 7.94
C LEU A 68 10.30 3.44 8.88
N LEU A 69 11.46 2.99 8.44
CA LEU A 69 12.67 3.05 9.28
C LEU A 69 13.02 4.49 9.70
N GLY A 70 12.95 5.44 8.76
CA GLY A 70 13.28 6.85 9.03
C GLY A 70 12.54 7.45 10.22
N PRO A 71 11.21 7.46 10.22
CA PRO A 71 10.40 7.94 11.34
C PRO A 71 10.72 7.25 12.67
N PHE A 72 10.90 5.93 12.69
CA PHE A 72 11.23 5.22 13.93
C PHE A 72 12.62 5.58 14.48
N VAL A 73 13.60 5.82 13.62
CA VAL A 73 14.93 6.27 14.04
C VAL A 73 14.89 7.71 14.54
N LYS A 74 14.19 8.62 13.83
CA LYS A 74 14.25 10.06 14.07
C LYS A 74 13.24 10.56 15.11
N LEU A 75 12.12 9.89 15.29
CA LEU A 75 11.02 10.29 16.20
C LEU A 75 10.87 9.31 17.38
N GLY A 76 11.59 8.19 17.36
CA GLY A 76 11.53 7.19 18.43
C GLY A 76 12.05 7.70 19.79
N PRO A 77 11.68 7.04 20.88
CA PRO A 77 12.08 7.44 22.24
C PRO A 77 13.59 7.37 22.48
N LEU A 78 14.32 6.55 21.71
CA LEU A 78 15.78 6.40 21.79
C LEU A 78 16.53 7.10 20.65
N ARG A 79 15.90 8.07 19.98
CA ARG A 79 16.48 8.81 18.85
C ARG A 79 17.82 9.48 19.13
N ASP A 80 18.05 9.90 20.39
CA ASP A 80 19.27 10.61 20.81
C ASP A 80 20.36 9.66 21.36
N SER A 81 20.14 8.33 21.23
CA SER A 81 21.09 7.32 21.72
C SER A 81 21.92 6.73 20.56
N GLN A 82 23.06 6.15 20.91
CA GLN A 82 23.94 5.45 19.96
C GLN A 82 23.26 4.22 19.30
N VAL A 83 22.21 3.71 19.92
CA VAL A 83 21.44 2.56 19.43
C VAL A 83 20.20 2.94 18.63
N ALA A 84 19.96 4.24 18.37
CA ALA A 84 18.77 4.75 17.70
C ALA A 84 18.46 4.00 16.38
N ASN A 85 19.46 3.80 15.53
CA ASN A 85 19.28 3.10 14.25
C ASN A 85 18.85 1.64 14.46
N PHE A 86 19.42 0.95 15.43
CA PHE A 86 19.09 -0.45 15.72
C PHE A 86 17.68 -0.58 16.31
N VAL A 87 17.33 0.29 17.25
CA VAL A 87 15.98 0.30 17.83
C VAL A 87 14.94 0.67 16.79
N GLY A 88 15.22 1.65 15.92
CA GLY A 88 14.37 1.97 14.79
C GLY A 88 14.17 0.79 13.83
N PHE A 89 15.24 0.05 13.55
CA PHE A 89 15.18 -1.18 12.77
C PHE A 89 14.24 -2.24 13.41
N LEU A 90 14.41 -2.54 14.69
CA LEU A 90 13.55 -3.48 15.40
C LEU A 90 12.09 -3.02 15.44
N SER A 91 11.85 -1.74 15.66
CA SER A 91 10.49 -1.15 15.67
C SER A 91 9.81 -1.29 14.31
N THR A 92 10.55 -1.06 13.23
CA THR A 92 10.03 -1.23 11.86
C THR A 92 9.69 -2.69 11.59
N ILE A 93 10.58 -3.63 11.93
CA ILE A 93 10.32 -5.07 11.78
C ILE A 93 9.08 -5.48 12.57
N SER A 94 8.95 -5.02 13.81
CA SER A 94 7.77 -5.31 14.64
C SER A 94 6.49 -4.79 14.01
N LEU A 95 6.49 -3.58 13.45
CA LEU A 95 5.32 -3.05 12.74
C LEU A 95 5.00 -3.83 11.47
N ILE A 96 6.00 -4.25 10.69
CA ILE A 96 5.78 -5.11 9.50
C ILE A 96 5.14 -6.44 9.90
N ILE A 97 5.54 -7.05 11.02
CA ILE A 97 4.92 -8.27 11.53
C ILE A 97 3.45 -8.02 11.89
N ILE A 98 3.16 -6.94 12.62
CA ILE A 98 1.79 -6.57 13.00
C ILE A 98 0.93 -6.37 11.75
N LEU A 99 1.41 -5.58 10.79
CA LEU A 99 0.70 -5.33 9.52
C LEU A 99 0.46 -6.63 8.75
N THR A 100 1.45 -7.51 8.68
CA THR A 100 1.31 -8.83 8.04
C THR A 100 0.24 -9.69 8.72
N THR A 101 0.21 -9.67 10.05
CA THR A 101 -0.82 -10.37 10.84
C THR A 101 -2.21 -9.81 10.54
N CYS A 102 -2.36 -8.48 10.52
CA CYS A 102 -3.62 -7.83 10.17
C CYS A 102 -4.07 -8.18 8.75
N LEU A 103 -3.15 -8.17 7.77
CA LEU A 103 -3.43 -8.59 6.40
C LEU A 103 -3.86 -10.06 6.32
N SER A 104 -3.25 -10.94 7.10
CA SER A 104 -3.61 -12.36 7.16
C SER A 104 -5.03 -12.55 7.72
N ILE A 105 -5.35 -11.87 8.82
CA ILE A 105 -6.70 -11.89 9.42
C ILE A 105 -7.73 -11.35 8.43
N TYR A 106 -7.44 -10.22 7.78
CA TYR A 106 -8.32 -9.65 6.76
C TYR A 106 -8.58 -10.66 5.63
N GLY A 107 -7.53 -11.29 5.12
CA GLY A 107 -7.66 -12.30 4.07
C GLY A 107 -8.50 -13.50 4.49
N TYR A 108 -8.29 -13.98 5.71
CA TYR A 108 -9.07 -15.09 6.26
C TYR A 108 -10.56 -14.76 6.38
N VAL A 109 -10.89 -13.56 6.87
CA VAL A 109 -12.29 -13.14 7.03
C VAL A 109 -12.98 -12.84 5.70
N THR A 110 -12.25 -12.20 4.77
CA THR A 110 -12.84 -11.70 3.52
C THR A 110 -12.96 -12.79 2.45
N PHE A 111 -11.96 -13.68 2.36
CA PHE A 111 -11.87 -14.70 1.31
C PHE A 111 -12.11 -16.12 1.84
N SER A 112 -12.88 -16.29 2.90
CA SER A 112 -13.33 -17.60 3.37
C SER A 112 -14.12 -18.33 2.29
N GLU A 113 -13.96 -19.65 2.19
CA GLU A 113 -14.49 -20.55 1.13
C GLU A 113 -15.97 -20.36 0.79
N LYS A 114 -16.78 -19.86 1.73
CA LYS A 114 -18.23 -19.61 1.53
C LYS A 114 -18.51 -18.42 0.59
N ASN A 115 -17.51 -17.59 0.28
CA ASN A 115 -17.66 -16.35 -0.48
C ASN A 115 -16.78 -16.32 -1.74
N GLU A 116 -16.28 -17.45 -2.23
CA GLU A 116 -15.55 -17.51 -3.49
C GLU A 116 -16.46 -17.15 -4.67
N LYS A 117 -16.77 -15.86 -4.79
CA LYS A 117 -17.12 -15.30 -6.09
C LYS A 117 -15.86 -15.39 -6.92
N LYS A 118 -15.89 -16.12 -8.04
CA LYS A 118 -14.82 -16.10 -9.04
C LYS A 118 -14.57 -14.65 -9.44
N SER A 119 -13.65 -14.00 -8.73
CA SER A 119 -13.20 -12.67 -9.12
C SER A 119 -12.26 -12.83 -10.32
N PRO A 120 -12.45 -12.05 -11.39
CA PRO A 120 -11.53 -12.05 -12.52
C PRO A 120 -10.12 -11.55 -12.15
N ILE A 121 -9.93 -11.08 -10.93
CA ILE A 121 -8.67 -10.57 -10.42
C ILE A 121 -8.06 -11.63 -9.51
N ASP A 122 -6.98 -12.28 -9.96
CA ASP A 122 -6.24 -13.34 -9.22
C ASP A 122 -5.82 -12.97 -7.80
N PHE A 123 -5.83 -11.69 -7.49
CA PHE A 123 -5.47 -11.13 -6.20
C PHE A 123 -6.61 -11.19 -5.17
N LEU A 124 -7.89 -11.21 -5.59
CA LEU A 124 -9.07 -11.15 -4.72
C LEU A 124 -9.64 -12.54 -4.40
N ASN A 125 -8.77 -13.49 -4.08
CA ASN A 125 -9.12 -14.82 -3.59
C ASN A 125 -8.16 -15.24 -2.48
N ALA A 126 -8.50 -16.27 -1.70
CA ALA A 126 -7.71 -16.72 -0.56
C ALA A 126 -6.25 -17.04 -0.92
N LYS A 127 -6.02 -17.71 -2.05
CA LYS A 127 -4.66 -18.08 -2.51
C LYS A 127 -3.85 -16.85 -2.91
N GLY A 128 -4.42 -15.97 -3.73
CA GLY A 128 -3.76 -14.74 -4.19
C GLY A 128 -3.46 -13.79 -3.03
N TRP A 129 -4.40 -13.65 -2.10
CA TRP A 129 -4.18 -12.84 -0.90
C TRP A 129 -3.11 -13.43 0.02
N GLY A 130 -3.07 -14.74 0.20
CA GLY A 130 -2.00 -15.43 0.94
C GLY A 130 -0.62 -15.20 0.33
N GLN A 131 -0.50 -15.27 -1.01
CA GLN A 131 0.73 -14.93 -1.73
C GLN A 131 1.13 -13.47 -1.54
N PHE A 132 0.16 -12.55 -1.61
CA PHE A 132 0.39 -11.13 -1.36
C PHE A 132 0.93 -10.88 0.05
N THR A 133 0.29 -11.44 1.06
CA THR A 133 0.68 -11.28 2.48
C THR A 133 2.07 -11.86 2.74
N SER A 134 2.37 -13.03 2.17
CA SER A 134 3.71 -13.64 2.26
C SER A 134 4.76 -12.79 1.55
N GLY A 135 4.44 -12.21 0.41
CA GLY A 135 5.31 -11.26 -0.27
C GLY A 135 5.54 -9.98 0.54
N PHE A 136 4.49 -9.48 1.20
CA PHE A 136 4.57 -8.25 1.99
C PHE A 136 5.57 -8.37 3.15
N ILE A 137 5.58 -9.48 3.91
CA ILE A 137 6.54 -9.65 5.02
C ILE A 137 7.97 -9.76 4.48
N VAL A 138 8.19 -10.52 3.41
CA VAL A 138 9.52 -10.69 2.80
C VAL A 138 10.04 -9.34 2.28
N GLY A 139 9.20 -8.61 1.54
CA GLY A 139 9.54 -7.28 1.04
C GLY A 139 9.80 -6.29 2.17
N GLY A 140 8.96 -6.29 3.20
CA GLY A 140 9.09 -5.40 4.36
C GLY A 140 10.41 -5.60 5.11
N PHE A 141 10.78 -6.84 5.35
CA PHE A 141 12.07 -7.16 5.98
C PHE A 141 13.24 -6.75 5.09
N GLY A 142 13.17 -7.05 3.79
CA GLY A 142 14.20 -6.66 2.83
C GLY A 142 14.38 -5.14 2.75
N GLY A 143 13.29 -4.39 2.63
CA GLY A 143 13.32 -2.91 2.57
C GLY A 143 13.87 -2.30 3.85
N THR A 144 13.44 -2.78 5.01
CA THR A 144 13.96 -2.32 6.31
C THR A 144 15.46 -2.60 6.46
N SER A 145 15.91 -3.79 6.05
CA SER A 145 17.31 -4.16 6.14
C SER A 145 18.20 -3.30 5.24
N ILE A 146 17.78 -3.04 4.01
CA ILE A 146 18.51 -2.19 3.07
C ILE A 146 18.56 -0.75 3.61
N ALA A 147 17.45 -0.19 4.08
CA ALA A 147 17.42 1.14 4.67
C ALA A 147 18.34 1.25 5.90
N TYR A 148 18.38 0.22 6.75
CA TYR A 148 19.27 0.18 7.91
C TYR A 148 20.76 0.18 7.53
N VAL A 149 21.13 -0.63 6.54
CA VAL A 149 22.50 -0.67 6.01
C VAL A 149 22.89 0.69 5.42
N LEU A 150 22.01 1.30 4.62
CA LEU A 150 22.26 2.62 4.03
C LEU A 150 22.44 3.70 5.10
N LEU A 151 21.61 3.71 6.15
CA LEU A 151 21.76 4.66 7.26
C LEU A 151 23.11 4.47 8.00
N LYS A 152 23.55 3.23 8.17
CA LYS A 152 24.87 2.97 8.78
C LYS A 152 26.01 3.45 7.91
N LEU A 153 25.97 3.25 6.60
CA LEU A 153 26.99 3.71 5.66
C LEU A 153 27.07 5.24 5.65
N ILE A 154 25.93 5.93 5.54
CA ILE A 154 25.88 7.40 5.55
C ILE A 154 26.43 7.97 6.88
N ASN A 155 26.06 7.38 8.01
CA ASN A 155 26.55 7.85 9.31
C ASN A 155 28.07 7.58 9.50
N PHE A 156 28.60 6.55 8.87
CA PHE A 156 30.03 6.27 8.88
C PHE A 156 30.82 7.34 8.11
N ASP A 157 30.34 7.73 6.92
CA ASP A 157 30.98 8.74 6.09
C ASP A 157 30.95 10.13 6.75
N ILE A 158 29.84 10.50 7.42
CA ILE A 158 29.73 11.79 8.13
C ILE A 158 30.65 11.85 9.36
N ALA A 159 30.88 10.72 10.03
CA ALA A 159 31.77 10.65 11.18
C ALA A 159 33.28 10.65 10.81
N ALA A 160 33.58 10.44 9.54
CA ALA A 160 34.96 10.44 9.02
C ALA A 160 35.46 11.83 8.57
N PHE A 161 34.62 12.85 8.59
CA PHE A 161 34.90 14.27 8.37
C PHE A 161 34.77 15.08 9.66
#